data_5005d6c5d7b29515f3c700c1c0c50bfc
#
_entry.id   5005d6c5d7b29515f3c700c1c0c50bfc
#
_cell.length_a   1.000
_cell.length_b   1.000
_cell.length_c   1.000
_cell.angle_alpha   90.00
_cell.angle_beta   90.00
_cell.angle_gamma   90.00
#
_symmetry.space_group_name_H-M   'P 1'
#
loop_
_entity.id
_entity.type
_entity.pdbx_description
1 polymer ?
#
loop_
_entity_poly.entity_id
_entity_poly.type
_entity_poly.pdbx_seq_one_letter_code
_entity_poly.pdbx_strand_id
1 'polypeptide(L)'
;MTEQQELLKRLSDPWWRLRHLYHIKSEDTGQIIPFTPFPEQEAVFDAVINQGHQRIIIPKARRRGMSTGIDILGTDMALTSPGFEMGIVDRNQAEASKKLSNIIKVSLEKLPQFMIDDLVIDKDNEDLLKFHAGKDTPSAIYAGTGYRGGNCNFLHVSEWGWIQCMDPRRSEEIQTGAIQAARKGVILVETTWKGGKNGHLWKYTEEALTTLDEHKHPRSWRVMFFPWHTDKTYQVESPSPIRRECMDYFMDLADKHGIILTEAQMRWYQEEAWPLGNNRFGEYPSVLEECFLSPMDGVIYETEMARALSERRITSIPIEPGLPVYVSMDIGKDDSWPLVFIQPVGKELRILNYYVSHRELFDHYGNVIKKWMADNRVDDVRLLLPHDGNRTSLETGRALADCFMGMGFRHVQVVPKIPATWTGINYVRGVFPYLWFDKTAIERKSQRGNKIFPSFRECMDNYHQAEQQTGAMRSMEPVHDDYSHGADALRTFAEAWSRGMISRSLGKALANDGIFDDDDVQPRTKLAGSNHFRQRYR
;
A
#
# COMPACT_ATOMS: atom_id res chain seq x y z
N MET A 1 -26.28 -50.16 8.27
CA MET A 1 -25.31 -49.55 7.34
C MET A 1 -24.03 -50.34 7.46
N THR A 2 -23.43 -50.79 6.37
CA THR A 2 -22.14 -51.49 6.41
C THR A 2 -21.04 -50.46 6.71
N GLU A 3 -19.91 -50.91 7.24
CA GLU A 3 -18.74 -50.04 7.53
C GLU A 3 -18.30 -49.26 6.28
N GLN A 4 -18.37 -49.91 5.12
CA GLN A 4 -18.08 -49.29 3.83
C GLN A 4 -19.08 -48.18 3.44
N GLN A 5 -20.37 -48.37 3.73
CA GLN A 5 -21.40 -47.35 3.48
C GLN A 5 -21.20 -46.13 4.40
N GLU A 6 -20.79 -46.36 5.65
CA GLU A 6 -20.49 -45.28 6.59
C GLU A 6 -19.26 -44.49 6.13
N LEU A 7 -18.19 -45.17 5.67
CA LEU A 7 -17.01 -44.51 5.15
C LEU A 7 -17.32 -43.66 3.90
N LEU A 8 -18.08 -44.21 2.95
CA LEU A 8 -18.51 -43.46 1.76
C LEU A 8 -19.33 -42.22 2.12
N LYS A 9 -20.22 -42.32 3.11
CA LYS A 9 -20.99 -41.21 3.62
C LYS A 9 -20.08 -40.12 4.21
N ARG A 10 -19.08 -40.48 5.00
CA ARG A 10 -18.10 -39.54 5.56
C ARG A 10 -17.26 -38.86 4.47
N LEU A 11 -16.80 -39.62 3.48
CA LEU A 11 -16.04 -39.10 2.35
C LEU A 11 -16.88 -38.22 1.41
N SER A 12 -18.20 -38.37 1.38
CA SER A 12 -19.07 -37.45 0.64
C SER A 12 -19.30 -36.10 1.33
N ASP A 13 -19.01 -36.01 2.63
CA ASP A 13 -19.15 -34.78 3.41
C ASP A 13 -17.84 -33.92 3.36
N PRO A 14 -17.86 -32.75 2.71
CA PRO A 14 -16.68 -31.89 2.66
C PRO A 14 -16.19 -31.47 4.05
N TRP A 15 -17.08 -31.26 5.01
CA TRP A 15 -16.70 -30.88 6.37
C TRP A 15 -15.97 -32.02 7.08
N TRP A 16 -16.41 -33.27 6.89
CA TRP A 16 -15.68 -34.39 7.45
C TRP A 16 -14.28 -34.51 6.85
N ARG A 17 -14.16 -34.37 5.50
CA ARG A 17 -12.86 -34.44 4.82
C ARG A 17 -11.91 -33.35 5.31
N LEU A 18 -12.35 -32.08 5.35
CA LEU A 18 -11.54 -30.95 5.76
C LEU A 18 -11.05 -31.05 7.22
N ARG A 19 -11.80 -31.71 8.10
CA ARG A 19 -11.44 -31.87 9.51
C ARG A 19 -10.62 -33.12 9.82
N HIS A 20 -10.63 -34.15 8.95
CA HIS A 20 -10.08 -35.45 9.32
C HIS A 20 -9.16 -36.10 8.29
N LEU A 21 -9.16 -35.62 7.04
CA LEU A 21 -8.49 -36.32 5.96
C LEU A 21 -7.06 -35.83 5.72
N TYR A 22 -6.83 -34.55 5.88
CA TYR A 22 -5.60 -33.91 5.43
C TYR A 22 -4.54 -33.80 6.50
N HIS A 23 -3.28 -33.71 6.05
CA HIS A 23 -2.11 -33.47 6.87
C HIS A 23 -1.30 -32.32 6.30
N ILE A 24 -0.58 -31.63 7.14
CA ILE A 24 0.28 -30.49 6.79
C ILE A 24 1.64 -30.63 7.45
N LYS A 25 2.63 -29.95 6.93
CA LYS A 25 3.93 -29.79 7.59
C LYS A 25 3.85 -28.57 8.54
N SER A 26 4.00 -28.83 9.84
CA SER A 26 4.04 -27.77 10.85
C SER A 26 5.24 -26.85 10.63
N GLU A 27 5.01 -25.55 10.60
CA GLU A 27 6.10 -24.55 10.51
C GLU A 27 6.97 -24.52 11.77
N ASP A 28 6.37 -24.76 12.95
CA ASP A 28 7.05 -24.69 14.25
C ASP A 28 7.96 -25.90 14.49
N THR A 29 7.49 -27.09 14.13
CA THR A 29 8.21 -28.35 14.44
C THR A 29 8.85 -29.01 13.24
N GLY A 30 8.46 -28.63 12.02
CA GLY A 30 8.83 -29.29 10.79
C GLY A 30 8.23 -30.68 10.59
N GLN A 31 7.42 -31.16 11.55
CA GLN A 31 6.77 -32.48 11.49
C GLN A 31 5.47 -32.44 10.68
N ILE A 32 5.12 -33.60 10.13
CA ILE A 32 3.80 -33.78 9.49
C ILE A 32 2.78 -34.09 10.58
N ILE A 33 1.75 -33.24 10.64
CA ILE A 33 0.67 -33.32 11.62
C ILE A 33 -0.69 -33.36 10.93
N PRO A 34 -1.75 -33.91 11.54
CA PRO A 34 -3.11 -33.77 11.04
C PRO A 34 -3.48 -32.29 10.94
N PHE A 35 -4.13 -31.91 9.83
CA PHE A 35 -4.71 -30.60 9.69
C PHE A 35 -5.98 -30.49 10.51
N THR A 36 -6.00 -29.54 11.43
CA THR A 36 -7.20 -29.17 12.19
C THR A 36 -7.50 -27.71 11.90
N PRO A 37 -8.61 -27.39 11.22
CA PRO A 37 -8.90 -26.01 10.84
C PRO A 37 -9.16 -25.13 12.07
N PHE A 38 -8.65 -23.91 12.02
CA PHE A 38 -8.98 -22.88 13.00
C PHE A 38 -10.39 -22.33 12.73
N PRO A 39 -11.06 -21.74 13.74
CA PRO A 39 -12.39 -21.15 13.56
C PRO A 39 -12.50 -20.17 12.39
N GLU A 40 -11.47 -19.41 12.13
CA GLU A 40 -11.42 -18.44 11.03
C GLU A 40 -11.33 -19.13 9.65
N GLN A 41 -10.60 -20.25 9.57
CA GLN A 41 -10.55 -21.08 8.36
C GLN A 41 -11.91 -21.75 8.13
N GLU A 42 -12.55 -22.26 9.19
CA GLU A 42 -13.92 -22.81 9.09
C GLU A 42 -14.93 -21.76 8.64
N ALA A 43 -14.81 -20.51 9.08
CA ALA A 43 -15.66 -19.42 8.60
C ALA A 43 -15.51 -19.17 7.09
N VAL A 44 -14.29 -19.25 6.56
CA VAL A 44 -14.04 -19.15 5.11
C VAL A 44 -14.60 -20.39 4.37
N PHE A 45 -14.43 -21.59 4.93
CA PHE A 45 -15.00 -22.81 4.35
C PHE A 45 -16.53 -22.74 4.28
N ASP A 46 -17.17 -22.27 5.36
CA ASP A 46 -18.62 -22.07 5.40
C ASP A 46 -19.08 -21.07 4.34
N ALA A 47 -18.38 -19.97 4.21
CA ALA A 47 -18.69 -18.95 3.20
C ALA A 47 -18.64 -19.51 1.77
N VAL A 48 -17.70 -20.41 1.48
CA VAL A 48 -17.57 -21.02 0.14
C VAL A 48 -18.54 -22.19 -0.04
N ILE A 49 -18.57 -23.15 0.90
CA ILE A 49 -19.28 -24.42 0.76
C ILE A 49 -20.78 -24.26 0.96
N ASN A 50 -21.20 -23.61 2.05
CA ASN A 50 -22.60 -23.51 2.44
C ASN A 50 -23.28 -22.24 1.90
N GLN A 51 -22.59 -21.10 1.95
CA GLN A 51 -23.15 -19.81 1.51
C GLN A 51 -22.94 -19.57 0.01
N GLY A 52 -22.07 -20.35 -0.65
CA GLY A 52 -21.83 -20.25 -2.09
C GLY A 52 -21.10 -18.99 -2.53
N HIS A 53 -20.37 -18.33 -1.61
CA HIS A 53 -19.59 -17.14 -1.94
C HIS A 53 -18.39 -17.51 -2.80
N GLN A 54 -18.22 -16.81 -3.91
CA GLN A 54 -17.18 -17.11 -4.89
C GLN A 54 -16.03 -16.09 -4.91
N ARG A 55 -16.16 -14.94 -4.26
CA ARG A 55 -15.12 -13.89 -4.25
C ARG A 55 -14.97 -13.30 -2.86
N ILE A 56 -13.88 -13.62 -2.21
CA ILE A 56 -13.62 -13.19 -0.83
C ILE A 56 -12.25 -12.58 -0.73
N ILE A 57 -12.19 -11.38 -0.14
CA ILE A 57 -10.95 -10.70 0.27
C ILE A 57 -10.83 -10.88 1.78
N ILE A 58 -9.66 -11.33 2.22
CA ILE A 58 -9.38 -11.69 3.60
C ILE A 58 -8.22 -10.85 4.12
N PRO A 59 -8.47 -9.60 4.56
CA PRO A 59 -7.50 -8.86 5.35
C PRO A 59 -7.35 -9.54 6.71
N LYS A 60 -6.13 -9.82 7.12
CA LYS A 60 -5.87 -10.61 8.32
C LYS A 60 -4.61 -10.16 9.05
N ALA A 61 -4.55 -10.45 10.35
CA ALA A 61 -3.31 -10.41 11.08
C ALA A 61 -2.35 -11.51 10.58
N ARG A 62 -1.06 -11.28 10.76
CA ARG A 62 0.00 -12.21 10.38
C ARG A 62 -0.17 -13.56 11.08
N ARG A 63 0.31 -14.67 10.47
CA ARG A 63 0.33 -16.04 11.03
C ARG A 63 -1.03 -16.61 11.45
N ARG A 64 -2.12 -16.24 10.77
CA ARG A 64 -3.47 -16.80 11.02
C ARG A 64 -3.72 -18.15 10.33
N GLY A 65 -2.70 -18.76 9.72
CA GLY A 65 -2.81 -20.03 9.00
C GLY A 65 -3.74 -20.00 7.79
N MET A 66 -4.18 -18.82 7.35
CA MET A 66 -5.22 -18.67 6.33
C MET A 66 -4.80 -19.25 4.98
N SER A 67 -3.54 -19.04 4.56
CA SER A 67 -3.01 -19.62 3.31
C SER A 67 -3.12 -21.14 3.31
N THR A 68 -2.76 -21.81 4.43
CA THR A 68 -2.88 -23.26 4.59
C THR A 68 -4.32 -23.72 4.47
N GLY A 69 -5.27 -23.04 5.14
CA GLY A 69 -6.68 -23.41 5.06
C GLY A 69 -7.23 -23.28 3.64
N ILE A 70 -6.92 -22.19 2.93
CA ILE A 70 -7.35 -21.96 1.55
C ILE A 70 -6.77 -23.03 0.62
N ASP A 71 -5.49 -23.36 0.77
CA ASP A 71 -4.84 -24.38 -0.07
C ASP A 71 -5.41 -25.78 0.17
N ILE A 72 -5.74 -26.14 1.40
CA ILE A 72 -6.42 -27.40 1.73
C ILE A 72 -7.84 -27.43 1.16
N LEU A 73 -8.61 -26.33 1.26
CA LEU A 73 -9.94 -26.23 0.66
C LEU A 73 -9.88 -26.44 -0.86
N GLY A 74 -8.96 -25.74 -1.55
CA GLY A 74 -8.78 -25.90 -2.99
C GLY A 74 -8.32 -27.30 -3.38
N THR A 75 -7.46 -27.93 -2.58
CA THR A 75 -7.01 -29.32 -2.77
C THR A 75 -8.16 -30.32 -2.60
N ASP A 76 -9.02 -30.13 -1.59
CA ASP A 76 -10.23 -30.96 -1.39
C ASP A 76 -11.17 -30.89 -2.60
N MET A 77 -11.38 -29.68 -3.12
CA MET A 77 -12.21 -29.47 -4.31
C MET A 77 -11.58 -30.11 -5.56
N ALA A 78 -10.25 -30.01 -5.72
CA ALA A 78 -9.53 -30.60 -6.84
C ALA A 78 -9.50 -32.13 -6.79
N LEU A 79 -9.44 -32.71 -5.59
CA LEU A 79 -9.45 -34.15 -5.36
C LEU A 79 -10.82 -34.76 -5.62
N THR A 80 -11.90 -34.02 -5.36
CA THR A 80 -13.29 -34.52 -5.44
C THR A 80 -14.03 -34.09 -6.70
N SER A 81 -13.41 -33.34 -7.59
CA SER A 81 -14.02 -32.83 -8.83
C SER A 81 -13.10 -33.09 -10.02
N PRO A 82 -13.40 -34.09 -10.88
CA PRO A 82 -12.57 -34.38 -12.05
C PRO A 82 -12.39 -33.16 -12.98
N GLY A 83 -11.17 -32.98 -13.51
CA GLY A 83 -10.86 -31.88 -14.41
C GLY A 83 -10.81 -30.50 -13.75
N PHE A 84 -10.61 -30.44 -12.44
CA PHE A 84 -10.55 -29.21 -11.68
C PHE A 84 -9.20 -28.52 -11.83
N GLU A 85 -9.21 -27.23 -12.12
CA GLU A 85 -7.99 -26.40 -12.20
C GLU A 85 -7.93 -25.40 -11.06
N MET A 86 -6.85 -25.48 -10.27
CA MET A 86 -6.53 -24.55 -9.19
C MET A 86 -5.29 -23.73 -9.53
N GLY A 87 -5.33 -22.44 -9.29
CA GLY A 87 -4.19 -21.52 -9.38
C GLY A 87 -3.82 -20.97 -8.01
N ILE A 88 -2.52 -20.98 -7.68
CA ILE A 88 -1.94 -20.30 -6.52
C ILE A 88 -1.02 -19.22 -7.05
N VAL A 89 -1.31 -17.98 -6.71
CA VAL A 89 -0.48 -16.81 -7.02
C VAL A 89 0.10 -16.26 -5.73
N ASP A 90 1.43 -16.15 -5.67
CA ASP A 90 2.13 -15.64 -4.49
C ASP A 90 3.15 -14.56 -4.88
N ARG A 91 3.72 -13.87 -3.89
CA ARG A 91 4.69 -12.78 -4.07
C ARG A 91 5.96 -13.17 -4.83
N ASN A 92 6.36 -14.44 -4.79
CA ASN A 92 7.45 -14.97 -5.60
C ASN A 92 7.28 -16.47 -5.85
N GLN A 93 8.04 -17.02 -6.81
CA GLN A 93 7.95 -18.43 -7.19
C GLN A 93 8.30 -19.37 -6.04
N ALA A 94 9.30 -19.04 -5.23
CA ALA A 94 9.73 -19.88 -4.11
C ALA A 94 8.64 -20.08 -3.07
N GLU A 95 7.89 -19.01 -2.72
CA GLU A 95 6.77 -19.10 -1.77
C GLU A 95 5.60 -19.90 -2.37
N ALA A 96 5.29 -19.71 -3.65
CA ALA A 96 4.25 -20.49 -4.34
C ALA A 96 4.61 -21.98 -4.37
N SER A 97 5.85 -22.33 -4.78
CA SER A 97 6.34 -23.71 -4.81
C SER A 97 6.41 -24.35 -3.41
N LYS A 98 6.71 -23.56 -2.38
CA LYS A 98 6.69 -24.01 -0.99
C LYS A 98 5.28 -24.40 -0.53
N LYS A 99 4.25 -23.65 -0.92
CA LYS A 99 2.84 -24.03 -0.65
C LYS A 99 2.48 -25.32 -1.35
N LEU A 100 2.84 -25.45 -2.62
CA LEU A 100 2.60 -26.70 -3.38
C LEU A 100 3.28 -27.91 -2.71
N SER A 101 4.52 -27.78 -2.26
CA SER A 101 5.29 -28.89 -1.67
C SER A 101 4.89 -29.19 -0.23
N ASN A 102 4.75 -28.17 0.65
CA ASN A 102 4.59 -28.39 2.09
C ASN A 102 3.13 -28.56 2.55
N ILE A 103 2.19 -28.12 1.74
CA ILE A 103 0.75 -28.22 2.06
C ILE A 103 0.08 -29.23 1.15
N ILE A 104 0.09 -28.98 -0.15
CA ILE A 104 -0.71 -29.76 -1.10
C ILE A 104 -0.17 -31.17 -1.30
N LYS A 105 1.12 -31.31 -1.66
CA LYS A 105 1.71 -32.65 -1.87
C LYS A 105 1.71 -33.47 -0.59
N VAL A 106 2.06 -32.86 0.55
CA VAL A 106 2.01 -33.53 1.85
C VAL A 106 0.59 -34.01 2.17
N SER A 107 -0.43 -33.21 1.89
CA SER A 107 -1.83 -33.61 2.14
C SER A 107 -2.26 -34.80 1.28
N LEU A 108 -1.82 -34.86 0.00
CA LEU A 108 -2.13 -36.00 -0.88
C LEU A 108 -1.32 -37.25 -0.52
N GLU A 109 -0.05 -37.11 -0.14
CA GLU A 109 0.80 -38.24 0.27
C GLU A 109 0.34 -38.91 1.57
N LYS A 110 -0.45 -38.20 2.39
CA LYS A 110 -0.95 -38.70 3.67
C LYS A 110 -2.43 -39.09 3.64
N LEU A 111 -3.02 -39.18 2.45
CA LEU A 111 -4.37 -39.76 2.27
C LEU A 111 -4.41 -41.22 2.74
N PRO A 112 -5.59 -41.75 3.09
CA PRO A 112 -5.76 -43.18 3.34
C PRO A 112 -5.29 -44.05 2.16
N GLN A 113 -4.68 -45.20 2.44
CA GLN A 113 -4.00 -46.01 1.45
C GLN A 113 -4.90 -46.36 0.23
N PHE A 114 -6.16 -46.66 0.45
CA PHE A 114 -7.10 -46.98 -0.63
C PHE A 114 -7.35 -45.80 -1.60
N MET A 115 -7.19 -44.54 -1.12
CA MET A 115 -7.26 -43.35 -1.98
C MET A 115 -5.94 -43.12 -2.73
N ILE A 116 -4.82 -43.41 -2.08
CA ILE A 116 -3.49 -43.33 -2.70
C ILE A 116 -3.37 -44.38 -3.83
N ASP A 117 -3.89 -45.60 -3.62
CA ASP A 117 -3.83 -46.68 -4.60
C ASP A 117 -4.64 -46.35 -5.88
N ASP A 118 -5.67 -45.52 -5.78
CA ASP A 118 -6.47 -45.04 -6.92
C ASP A 118 -5.97 -43.71 -7.52
N LEU A 119 -5.04 -43.03 -6.84
CA LEU A 119 -4.53 -41.72 -7.25
C LEU A 119 -3.34 -41.87 -8.21
N VAL A 120 -3.51 -41.38 -9.43
CA VAL A 120 -2.46 -41.35 -10.46
C VAL A 120 -1.91 -39.95 -10.57
N ILE A 121 -0.61 -39.82 -10.45
CA ILE A 121 0.11 -38.54 -10.64
C ILE A 121 0.66 -38.49 -12.06
N ASP A 122 0.10 -37.60 -12.90
CA ASP A 122 0.52 -37.41 -14.28
C ASP A 122 1.77 -36.51 -14.38
N LYS A 123 1.83 -35.49 -13.50
CA LYS A 123 2.93 -34.54 -13.47
C LYS A 123 3.13 -34.03 -12.05
N ASP A 124 4.38 -33.99 -11.65
CA ASP A 124 4.82 -33.48 -10.35
C ASP A 124 6.15 -32.72 -10.52
N ASN A 125 6.09 -31.39 -10.46
CA ASN A 125 7.28 -30.53 -10.47
C ASN A 125 7.09 -29.35 -9.47
N GLU A 126 7.93 -28.33 -9.54
CA GLU A 126 7.94 -27.22 -8.59
C GLU A 126 6.74 -26.26 -8.73
N ASP A 127 6.11 -26.21 -9.90
CA ASP A 127 5.07 -25.25 -10.24
C ASP A 127 3.74 -25.87 -10.66
N LEU A 128 3.71 -27.21 -10.85
CA LEU A 128 2.53 -27.92 -11.33
C LEU A 128 2.44 -29.32 -10.73
N LEU A 129 1.30 -29.61 -10.14
CA LEU A 129 0.85 -30.94 -9.78
C LEU A 129 -0.38 -31.30 -10.60
N LYS A 130 -0.32 -32.41 -11.35
CA LYS A 130 -1.44 -32.93 -12.13
C LYS A 130 -1.75 -34.36 -11.73
N PHE A 131 -2.98 -34.63 -11.41
CA PHE A 131 -3.41 -35.93 -10.87
C PHE A 131 -4.86 -36.24 -11.22
N HIS A 132 -5.22 -37.51 -11.13
CA HIS A 132 -6.61 -37.99 -11.28
C HIS A 132 -6.85 -39.26 -10.46
N ALA A 133 -8.09 -39.55 -10.13
CA ALA A 133 -8.52 -40.83 -9.56
C ALA A 133 -8.99 -41.75 -10.68
N GLY A 134 -8.48 -42.98 -10.71
CA GLY A 134 -8.85 -44.00 -11.68
C GLY A 134 -8.77 -43.55 -13.14
N LYS A 135 -9.93 -43.48 -13.85
CA LYS A 135 -10.03 -43.04 -15.26
C LYS A 135 -10.58 -41.62 -15.42
N ASP A 136 -10.65 -40.85 -14.36
CA ASP A 136 -11.21 -39.50 -14.39
C ASP A 136 -10.35 -38.53 -15.20
N THR A 137 -10.97 -37.41 -15.60
CA THR A 137 -10.24 -36.32 -16.22
C THR A 137 -9.26 -35.70 -15.19
N PRO A 138 -7.98 -35.56 -15.56
CA PRO A 138 -6.99 -35.04 -14.61
C PRO A 138 -7.29 -33.62 -14.12
N SER A 139 -7.19 -33.43 -12.81
CA SER A 139 -7.15 -32.12 -12.14
C SER A 139 -5.72 -31.59 -12.10
N ALA A 140 -5.56 -30.28 -12.02
CA ALA A 140 -4.27 -29.63 -12.02
C ALA A 140 -4.20 -28.49 -10.98
N ILE A 141 -3.09 -28.40 -10.25
CA ILE A 141 -2.79 -27.32 -9.31
C ILE A 141 -1.51 -26.61 -9.75
N TYR A 142 -1.63 -25.35 -10.13
CA TYR A 142 -0.54 -24.50 -10.57
C TYR A 142 -0.11 -23.56 -9.44
N ALA A 143 1.18 -23.40 -9.23
CA ALA A 143 1.73 -22.50 -8.24
C ALA A 143 2.80 -21.58 -8.85
N GLY A 144 2.61 -20.27 -8.75
CA GLY A 144 3.54 -19.32 -9.37
C GLY A 144 3.29 -17.85 -9.00
N THR A 145 3.89 -16.99 -9.79
CA THR A 145 3.75 -15.53 -9.60
C THR A 145 2.59 -14.93 -10.38
N GLY A 146 1.92 -15.72 -11.18
CA GLY A 146 0.75 -15.35 -11.98
C GLY A 146 0.03 -16.60 -12.50
N TYR A 147 -1.17 -16.41 -13.02
CA TYR A 147 -1.94 -17.46 -13.66
C TYR A 147 -2.55 -16.92 -14.95
N ARG A 148 -2.28 -17.57 -16.08
CA ARG A 148 -2.79 -17.16 -17.38
C ARG A 148 -3.17 -18.39 -18.21
N GLY A 149 -4.31 -18.29 -18.90
CA GLY A 149 -4.85 -19.34 -19.77
C GLY A 149 -5.72 -20.37 -19.02
N GLY A 150 -6.61 -21.05 -19.76
CA GLY A 150 -7.53 -22.04 -19.20
C GLY A 150 -8.70 -21.46 -18.41
N ASN A 151 -9.49 -22.36 -17.84
CA ASN A 151 -10.58 -22.06 -16.91
C ASN A 151 -10.10 -22.42 -15.51
N CYS A 152 -9.83 -21.44 -14.67
CA CYS A 152 -9.48 -21.66 -13.28
C CYS A 152 -10.77 -21.83 -12.45
N ASN A 153 -10.92 -22.98 -11.80
CA ASN A 153 -12.07 -23.28 -10.95
C ASN A 153 -11.88 -22.70 -9.54
N PHE A 154 -10.63 -22.58 -9.09
CA PHE A 154 -10.28 -22.04 -7.79
C PHE A 154 -8.98 -21.25 -7.89
N LEU A 155 -9.01 -19.99 -7.53
CA LEU A 155 -7.84 -19.11 -7.51
C LEU A 155 -7.57 -18.64 -6.09
N HIS A 156 -6.38 -18.96 -5.60
CA HIS A 156 -5.83 -18.41 -4.38
C HIS A 156 -4.80 -17.32 -4.73
N VAL A 157 -5.04 -16.08 -4.34
CA VAL A 157 -4.08 -14.99 -4.46
C VAL A 157 -3.57 -14.64 -3.05
N SER A 158 -2.33 -14.98 -2.77
CA SER A 158 -1.69 -14.75 -1.49
C SER A 158 -0.88 -13.46 -1.52
N GLU A 159 -1.02 -12.66 -0.46
CA GLU A 159 -0.26 -11.43 -0.23
C GLU A 159 -0.38 -10.41 -1.39
N TRP A 160 -1.59 -10.25 -1.96
CA TRP A 160 -1.81 -9.26 -3.03
C TRP A 160 -1.55 -7.83 -2.57
N GLY A 161 -1.80 -7.49 -1.30
CA GLY A 161 -1.45 -6.20 -0.73
C GLY A 161 0.04 -5.90 -0.85
N TRP A 162 0.90 -6.90 -0.59
CA TRP A 162 2.34 -6.80 -0.79
C TRP A 162 2.69 -6.68 -2.29
N ILE A 163 2.11 -7.54 -3.13
CA ILE A 163 2.38 -7.55 -4.59
C ILE A 163 2.05 -6.19 -5.22
N GLN A 164 0.91 -5.60 -4.91
CA GLN A 164 0.51 -4.33 -5.52
C GLN A 164 1.43 -3.16 -5.13
N CYS A 165 2.04 -3.21 -3.94
CA CYS A 165 2.98 -2.19 -3.49
C CYS A 165 4.36 -2.34 -4.13
N MET A 166 4.84 -3.59 -4.28
CA MET A 166 6.20 -3.87 -4.71
C MET A 166 6.33 -4.09 -6.21
N ASP A 167 5.25 -4.56 -6.86
CA ASP A 167 5.20 -4.81 -8.30
C ASP A 167 3.82 -4.44 -8.87
N PRO A 168 3.54 -3.15 -9.09
CA PRO A 168 2.27 -2.68 -9.62
C PRO A 168 1.90 -3.29 -10.99
N ARG A 169 2.88 -3.59 -11.84
CA ARG A 169 2.65 -4.23 -13.14
C ARG A 169 2.12 -5.65 -12.96
N ARG A 170 2.70 -6.39 -12.04
CA ARG A 170 2.23 -7.73 -11.72
C ARG A 170 0.85 -7.71 -11.05
N SER A 171 0.56 -6.71 -10.23
CA SER A 171 -0.80 -6.49 -9.70
C SER A 171 -1.82 -6.29 -10.82
N GLU A 172 -1.48 -5.54 -11.86
CA GLU A 172 -2.31 -5.39 -13.07
C GLU A 172 -2.45 -6.72 -13.84
N GLU A 173 -1.38 -7.51 -13.94
CA GLU A 173 -1.42 -8.83 -14.55
C GLU A 173 -2.29 -9.83 -13.78
N ILE A 174 -2.30 -9.77 -12.45
CA ILE A 174 -3.22 -10.56 -11.62
C ILE A 174 -4.66 -10.17 -11.93
N GLN A 175 -4.97 -8.88 -11.99
CA GLN A 175 -6.30 -8.38 -12.30
C GLN A 175 -6.78 -8.78 -13.69
N THR A 176 -5.94 -8.57 -14.72
CA THR A 176 -6.31 -8.76 -16.12
C THR A 176 -6.15 -10.21 -16.59
N GLY A 177 -5.33 -11.00 -15.91
CA GLY A 177 -5.06 -12.41 -16.23
C GLY A 177 -5.72 -13.38 -15.25
N ALA A 178 -5.18 -13.51 -14.03
CA ALA A 178 -5.58 -14.55 -13.08
C ALA A 178 -7.05 -14.42 -12.64
N ILE A 179 -7.49 -13.21 -12.26
CA ILE A 179 -8.88 -12.93 -11.88
C ILE A 179 -9.84 -13.24 -13.03
N GLN A 180 -9.46 -12.89 -14.28
CA GLN A 180 -10.30 -13.18 -15.45
C GLN A 180 -10.34 -14.66 -15.80
N ALA A 181 -9.24 -15.40 -15.65
CA ALA A 181 -9.23 -16.86 -15.82
C ALA A 181 -10.17 -17.56 -14.83
N ALA A 182 -10.22 -17.07 -13.58
CA ALA A 182 -11.08 -17.61 -12.51
C ALA A 182 -12.47 -16.96 -12.44
N ARG A 183 -12.91 -16.20 -13.44
CA ARG A 183 -14.16 -15.41 -13.40
C ARG A 183 -15.44 -16.24 -13.10
N LYS A 184 -15.43 -17.54 -13.38
CA LYS A 184 -16.54 -18.48 -13.12
C LYS A 184 -16.31 -19.34 -11.88
N GLY A 185 -15.10 -19.35 -11.34
CA GLY A 185 -14.68 -20.12 -10.19
C GLY A 185 -14.71 -19.34 -8.89
N VAL A 186 -14.11 -19.94 -7.87
CA VAL A 186 -13.89 -19.34 -6.56
C VAL A 186 -12.59 -18.54 -6.60
N ILE A 187 -12.59 -17.33 -6.05
CA ILE A 187 -11.42 -16.47 -5.92
C ILE A 187 -11.27 -16.06 -4.46
N LEU A 188 -10.23 -16.52 -3.81
CA LEU A 188 -9.88 -16.16 -2.45
C LEU A 188 -8.57 -15.37 -2.45
N VAL A 189 -8.64 -14.16 -1.90
CA VAL A 189 -7.49 -13.25 -1.76
C VAL A 189 -7.21 -13.10 -0.28
N GLU A 190 -6.02 -13.49 0.20
CA GLU A 190 -5.64 -13.27 1.58
C GLU A 190 -4.37 -12.42 1.66
N THR A 191 -4.32 -11.51 2.63
CA THR A 191 -3.18 -10.61 2.76
C THR A 191 -3.06 -10.00 4.15
N THR A 192 -1.83 -9.78 4.60
CA THR A 192 -1.51 -8.66 5.47
C THR A 192 -1.61 -7.39 4.63
N TRP A 193 -2.31 -6.37 5.12
CA TRP A 193 -2.63 -5.22 4.28
C TRP A 193 -1.44 -4.27 4.14
N LYS A 194 -1.18 -3.82 2.90
CA LYS A 194 -0.17 -2.81 2.60
C LYS A 194 -0.68 -1.80 1.58
N GLY A 195 -0.18 -0.57 1.68
CA GLY A 195 -0.46 0.48 0.69
C GLY A 195 -1.79 1.21 0.86
N GLY A 196 -2.41 1.13 2.03
CA GLY A 196 -3.57 1.92 2.36
C GLY A 196 -4.77 1.68 1.44
N LYS A 197 -5.47 2.76 1.06
CA LYS A 197 -6.65 2.73 0.18
C LYS A 197 -6.28 2.88 -1.30
N ASN A 198 -5.38 2.02 -1.80
CA ASN A 198 -4.83 2.15 -3.14
C ASN A 198 -4.80 0.84 -3.92
N GLY A 199 -4.68 0.95 -5.25
CA GLY A 199 -4.51 -0.18 -6.15
C GLY A 199 -5.77 -0.99 -6.42
N HIS A 200 -5.58 -2.13 -7.08
CA HIS A 200 -6.68 -3.00 -7.52
C HIS A 200 -7.36 -3.71 -6.35
N LEU A 201 -6.58 -4.11 -5.35
CA LEU A 201 -7.12 -4.77 -4.16
C LEU A 201 -8.06 -3.84 -3.40
N TRP A 202 -7.69 -2.55 -3.24
CA TRP A 202 -8.58 -1.58 -2.62
C TRP A 202 -9.88 -1.39 -3.41
N LYS A 203 -9.83 -1.29 -4.74
CA LYS A 203 -11.03 -1.13 -5.56
C LYS A 203 -12.04 -2.24 -5.34
N TYR A 204 -11.59 -3.50 -5.29
CA TYR A 204 -12.46 -4.63 -4.99
C TYR A 204 -12.94 -4.65 -3.53
N THR A 205 -12.10 -4.19 -2.61
CA THR A 205 -12.49 -4.06 -1.19
C THR A 205 -13.52 -2.94 -1.02
N GLU A 206 -13.34 -1.80 -1.65
CA GLU A 206 -14.27 -0.68 -1.62
C GLU A 206 -15.63 -1.08 -2.23
N GLU A 207 -15.63 -1.77 -3.38
CA GLU A 207 -16.83 -2.36 -3.97
C GLU A 207 -17.54 -3.29 -2.97
N ALA A 208 -16.78 -4.18 -2.32
CA ALA A 208 -17.31 -5.11 -1.34
C ALA A 208 -17.94 -4.42 -0.12
N LEU A 209 -17.35 -3.31 0.35
CA LEU A 209 -17.80 -2.57 1.52
C LEU A 209 -18.97 -1.61 1.22
N THR A 210 -19.06 -1.10 0.00
CA THR A 210 -20.07 -0.13 -0.41
C THR A 210 -21.32 -0.77 -1.01
N THR A 211 -21.21 -1.99 -1.56
CA THR A 211 -22.37 -2.72 -2.09
C THR A 211 -23.21 -3.27 -0.94
N LEU A 212 -24.52 -2.93 -0.92
CA LEU A 212 -25.45 -3.44 0.08
C LEU A 212 -25.58 -4.97 -0.04
N ASP A 213 -25.73 -5.67 1.08
CA ASP A 213 -25.80 -7.13 1.11
C ASP A 213 -26.94 -7.72 0.27
N GLU A 214 -28.08 -7.04 0.23
CA GLU A 214 -29.24 -7.40 -0.61
C GLU A 214 -28.96 -7.35 -2.11
N HIS A 215 -27.93 -6.61 -2.55
CA HIS A 215 -27.50 -6.52 -3.94
C HIS A 215 -26.33 -7.46 -4.27
N LYS A 216 -25.81 -8.19 -3.28
CA LYS A 216 -24.71 -9.12 -3.48
C LYS A 216 -25.22 -10.46 -3.99
N HIS A 217 -24.60 -10.95 -5.04
CA HIS A 217 -24.76 -12.31 -5.57
C HIS A 217 -23.49 -13.15 -5.31
N PRO A 218 -23.46 -14.46 -5.62
CA PRO A 218 -22.29 -15.31 -5.33
C PRO A 218 -20.95 -14.78 -5.84
N ARG A 219 -20.94 -14.05 -6.96
CA ARG A 219 -19.72 -13.47 -7.56
C ARG A 219 -19.45 -12.01 -7.15
N SER A 220 -20.23 -11.43 -6.27
CA SER A 220 -19.90 -10.12 -5.68
C SER A 220 -18.76 -10.30 -4.68
N TRP A 221 -17.87 -9.30 -4.63
CA TRP A 221 -16.79 -9.30 -3.66
C TRP A 221 -17.34 -9.16 -2.23
N ARG A 222 -16.70 -9.87 -1.30
CA ARG A 222 -16.97 -9.80 0.15
C ARG A 222 -15.67 -9.67 0.90
N VAL A 223 -15.72 -9.01 2.05
CA VAL A 223 -14.58 -8.88 2.96
C VAL A 223 -14.85 -9.75 4.18
N MET A 224 -13.89 -10.60 4.52
CA MET A 224 -13.84 -11.34 5.78
C MET A 224 -12.57 -10.94 6.52
N PHE A 225 -12.73 -10.18 7.59
CA PHE A 225 -11.60 -9.63 8.34
C PHE A 225 -11.30 -10.47 9.58
N PHE A 226 -10.02 -10.76 9.82
CA PHE A 226 -9.56 -11.53 10.99
C PHE A 226 -8.49 -10.75 11.75
N PRO A 227 -8.88 -10.06 12.85
CA PRO A 227 -7.97 -9.26 13.67
C PRO A 227 -7.05 -10.14 14.52
N TRP A 228 -5.96 -9.54 15.01
CA TRP A 228 -4.98 -10.25 15.83
C TRP A 228 -5.54 -10.74 17.17
N HIS A 229 -6.37 -9.95 17.84
CA HIS A 229 -6.82 -10.20 19.23
C HIS A 229 -7.80 -11.37 19.39
N THR A 230 -8.36 -11.90 18.29
CA THR A 230 -9.22 -13.09 18.34
C THR A 230 -8.44 -14.39 18.50
N ASP A 231 -7.13 -14.37 18.28
CA ASP A 231 -6.25 -15.52 18.47
C ASP A 231 -5.58 -15.47 19.85
N LYS A 232 -5.76 -16.55 20.60
CA LYS A 232 -5.22 -16.69 21.97
C LYS A 232 -3.70 -16.84 22.02
N THR A 233 -3.02 -17.02 20.89
CA THR A 233 -1.56 -17.10 20.84
C THR A 233 -0.89 -15.73 20.97
N TYR A 234 -1.61 -14.63 20.65
CA TYR A 234 -1.11 -13.26 20.77
C TYR A 234 -1.28 -12.73 22.20
N GLN A 235 -0.56 -13.32 23.13
CA GLN A 235 -0.52 -12.92 24.52
C GLN A 235 0.84 -13.25 25.14
N VAL A 236 1.29 -12.44 26.09
CA VAL A 236 2.53 -12.65 26.82
C VAL A 236 2.36 -12.24 28.28
N GLU A 237 2.84 -13.09 29.17
CA GLU A 237 2.99 -12.73 30.58
C GLU A 237 4.32 -11.98 30.75
N SER A 238 4.24 -10.70 31.05
CA SER A 238 5.41 -9.83 31.22
C SER A 238 5.21 -8.92 32.45
N PRO A 239 6.26 -8.65 33.22
CA PRO A 239 6.20 -7.70 34.34
C PRO A 239 6.24 -6.24 33.86
N SER A 240 6.47 -5.99 32.58
CA SER A 240 6.59 -4.64 32.00
C SER A 240 5.28 -3.86 32.15
N PRO A 241 5.32 -2.62 32.67
CA PRO A 241 4.13 -1.78 32.70
C PRO A 241 3.67 -1.41 31.31
N ILE A 242 2.36 -1.29 31.13
CA ILE A 242 1.80 -0.82 29.87
C ILE A 242 2.06 0.70 29.75
N ARG A 243 2.69 1.12 28.67
CA ARG A 243 3.00 2.53 28.39
C ARG A 243 1.71 3.32 28.17
N ARG A 244 1.71 4.59 28.57
CA ARG A 244 0.54 5.46 28.46
C ARG A 244 0.00 5.54 27.04
N GLU A 245 0.87 5.69 26.05
CA GLU A 245 0.48 5.76 24.63
C GLU A 245 -0.23 4.49 24.14
N CYS A 246 0.23 3.31 24.61
CA CYS A 246 -0.43 2.05 24.31
C CYS A 246 -1.77 1.95 25.04
N MET A 247 -1.83 2.40 26.29
CA MET A 247 -3.07 2.40 27.07
C MET A 247 -4.13 3.32 26.42
N ASP A 248 -3.74 4.53 25.98
CA ASP A 248 -4.64 5.45 25.29
C ASP A 248 -5.23 4.80 24.02
N TYR A 249 -4.41 4.05 23.26
CA TYR A 249 -4.87 3.28 22.09
C TYR A 249 -5.84 2.15 22.49
N PHE A 250 -5.55 1.39 23.56
CA PHE A 250 -6.42 0.30 24.00
C PHE A 250 -7.74 0.80 24.57
N MET A 251 -7.73 1.94 25.24
CA MET A 251 -8.96 2.61 25.68
C MET A 251 -9.81 3.07 24.49
N ASP A 252 -9.17 3.59 23.45
CA ASP A 252 -9.84 3.99 22.20
C ASP A 252 -10.50 2.80 21.48
N LEU A 253 -9.83 1.64 21.45
CA LEU A 253 -10.42 0.39 20.94
C LEU A 253 -11.64 -0.05 21.76
N ALA A 254 -11.57 0.04 23.09
CA ALA A 254 -12.68 -0.30 23.95
C ALA A 254 -13.87 0.65 23.76
N ASP A 255 -13.61 1.96 23.72
CA ASP A 255 -14.64 2.99 23.65
C ASP A 255 -15.33 3.03 22.28
N LYS A 256 -14.57 2.91 21.19
CA LYS A 256 -15.10 3.05 19.82
C LYS A 256 -15.59 1.73 19.22
N HIS A 257 -14.95 0.63 19.57
CA HIS A 257 -15.19 -0.66 18.91
C HIS A 257 -15.65 -1.76 19.86
N GLY A 258 -15.71 -1.49 21.17
CA GLY A 258 -16.10 -2.47 22.16
C GLY A 258 -15.09 -3.61 22.35
N ILE A 259 -13.84 -3.42 21.91
CA ILE A 259 -12.78 -4.43 21.97
C ILE A 259 -12.07 -4.31 23.32
N ILE A 260 -12.32 -5.28 24.22
CA ILE A 260 -11.71 -5.33 25.54
C ILE A 260 -10.58 -6.37 25.50
N LEU A 261 -9.34 -5.90 25.62
CA LEU A 261 -8.14 -6.74 25.62
C LEU A 261 -7.79 -7.19 27.04
N THR A 262 -7.26 -8.40 27.16
CA THR A 262 -6.62 -8.84 28.41
C THR A 262 -5.28 -8.13 28.58
N GLU A 263 -4.79 -8.07 29.81
CA GLU A 263 -3.49 -7.46 30.11
C GLU A 263 -2.34 -8.18 29.38
N ALA A 264 -2.41 -9.51 29.26
CA ALA A 264 -1.45 -10.31 28.49
C ALA A 264 -1.46 -9.98 26.98
N GLN A 265 -2.63 -9.71 26.41
CA GLN A 265 -2.75 -9.24 25.02
C GLN A 265 -2.21 -7.82 24.85
N MET A 266 -2.52 -6.91 25.77
CA MET A 266 -2.00 -5.53 25.75
C MET A 266 -0.47 -5.51 25.81
N ARG A 267 0.13 -6.35 26.65
CA ARG A 267 1.59 -6.50 26.76
C ARG A 267 2.18 -7.06 25.47
N TRP A 268 1.58 -8.12 24.93
CA TRP A 268 2.02 -8.68 23.66
C TRP A 268 2.01 -7.62 22.55
N TYR A 269 0.93 -6.88 22.41
CA TYR A 269 0.83 -5.84 21.38
C TYR A 269 1.85 -4.71 21.57
N GLN A 270 2.10 -4.32 22.83
CA GLN A 270 3.12 -3.34 23.16
C GLN A 270 4.54 -3.81 22.82
N GLU A 271 4.84 -5.09 23.02
CA GLU A 271 6.18 -5.65 22.85
C GLU A 271 6.45 -6.03 21.38
N GLU A 272 5.47 -6.59 20.69
CA GLU A 272 5.65 -7.16 19.34
C GLU A 272 5.10 -6.25 18.23
N ALA A 273 3.93 -5.68 18.39
CA ALA A 273 3.29 -4.90 17.35
C ALA A 273 3.68 -3.40 17.37
N TRP A 274 3.73 -2.80 18.56
CA TRP A 274 4.00 -1.37 18.70
C TRP A 274 5.34 -0.91 18.11
N PRO A 275 6.46 -1.67 18.22
CA PRO A 275 7.74 -1.31 17.61
C PRO A 275 7.73 -1.23 16.09
N LEU A 276 6.71 -1.81 15.43
CA LEU A 276 6.57 -1.75 13.98
C LEU A 276 6.08 -0.37 13.48
N GLY A 277 5.82 0.58 14.38
CA GLY A 277 5.27 1.87 14.01
C GLY A 277 3.93 1.74 13.28
N ASN A 278 3.74 2.45 12.17
CA ASN A 278 2.49 2.37 11.39
C ASN A 278 2.32 1.05 10.64
N ASN A 279 3.40 0.28 10.43
CA ASN A 279 3.31 -1.05 9.81
C ASN A 279 2.48 -2.04 10.65
N ARG A 280 2.36 -1.80 11.98
CA ARG A 280 1.49 -2.62 12.85
C ARG A 280 0.05 -2.69 12.38
N PHE A 281 -0.46 -1.65 11.75
CA PHE A 281 -1.82 -1.59 11.23
C PHE A 281 -2.09 -2.56 10.07
N GLY A 282 -1.07 -2.91 9.30
CA GLY A 282 -1.17 -3.96 8.29
C GLY A 282 -0.85 -5.35 8.81
N GLU A 283 0.13 -5.45 9.72
CA GLU A 283 0.60 -6.73 10.24
C GLU A 283 -0.29 -7.29 11.36
N TYR A 284 -0.80 -6.42 12.25
CA TYR A 284 -1.61 -6.78 13.42
C TYR A 284 -2.78 -5.80 13.62
N PRO A 285 -3.68 -5.67 12.64
CA PRO A 285 -4.82 -4.77 12.75
C PRO A 285 -5.81 -5.24 13.82
N SER A 286 -6.32 -4.31 14.64
CA SER A 286 -7.36 -4.58 15.62
C SER A 286 -8.77 -4.45 15.04
N VAL A 287 -8.95 -3.56 14.08
CA VAL A 287 -10.18 -3.34 13.31
C VAL A 287 -9.85 -3.24 11.83
N LEU A 288 -10.85 -3.45 10.97
CA LEU A 288 -10.65 -3.45 9.51
C LEU A 288 -10.11 -2.11 9.00
N GLU A 289 -10.57 -1.01 9.57
CA GLU A 289 -10.17 0.35 9.18
C GLU A 289 -8.67 0.59 9.37
N GLU A 290 -8.05 -0.07 10.36
CA GLU A 290 -6.61 0.03 10.59
C GLU A 290 -5.79 -0.55 9.44
N CYS A 291 -6.28 -1.60 8.78
CA CYS A 291 -5.61 -2.15 7.60
C CYS A 291 -5.29 -1.04 6.59
N PHE A 292 -6.24 -0.11 6.41
CA PHE A 292 -6.16 0.95 5.43
C PHE A 292 -5.26 2.13 5.87
N LEU A 293 -4.73 2.09 7.10
CA LEU A 293 -3.72 3.02 7.61
C LEU A 293 -2.29 2.50 7.44
N SER A 294 -2.14 1.25 6.98
CA SER A 294 -0.82 0.65 6.76
C SER A 294 -0.10 1.34 5.61
N PRO A 295 1.10 1.91 5.84
CA PRO A 295 1.87 2.56 4.80
C PRO A 295 2.41 1.57 3.78
N MET A 296 2.88 2.09 2.65
CA MET A 296 3.72 1.33 1.73
C MET A 296 5.13 1.17 2.34
N ASP A 297 5.78 0.03 2.13
CA ASP A 297 7.17 -0.15 2.55
C ASP A 297 8.09 0.81 1.77
N GLY A 298 9.02 1.45 2.49
CA GLY A 298 9.98 2.36 1.88
C GLY A 298 9.42 3.75 1.56
N VAL A 299 8.33 4.15 2.23
CA VAL A 299 7.81 5.52 2.13
C VAL A 299 8.88 6.53 2.52
N ILE A 300 9.08 7.50 1.63
CA ILE A 300 10.20 8.44 1.72
C ILE A 300 10.00 9.46 2.85
N TYR A 301 8.74 9.88 3.10
CA TYR A 301 8.41 10.93 4.08
C TYR A 301 7.61 10.41 5.28
N GLU A 302 7.66 9.11 5.57
CA GLU A 302 6.90 8.48 6.68
C GLU A 302 7.21 9.15 8.03
N THR A 303 8.50 9.27 8.35
CA THR A 303 8.95 9.88 9.61
C THR A 303 8.55 11.35 9.72
N GLU A 304 8.71 12.09 8.64
CA GLU A 304 8.39 13.51 8.55
C GLU A 304 6.87 13.75 8.71
N MET A 305 6.04 12.94 8.06
CA MET A 305 4.57 13.04 8.18
C MET A 305 4.07 12.62 9.56
N ALA A 306 4.62 11.54 10.13
CA ALA A 306 4.29 11.11 11.49
C ALA A 306 4.64 12.22 12.51
N ARG A 307 5.79 12.88 12.35
CA ARG A 307 6.19 14.00 13.17
C ARG A 307 5.26 15.22 13.01
N ALA A 308 4.87 15.56 11.76
CA ALA A 308 3.94 16.65 11.51
C ALA A 308 2.58 16.41 12.19
N LEU A 309 2.12 15.17 12.21
CA LEU A 309 0.88 14.76 12.89
C LEU A 309 1.01 14.87 14.40
N SER A 310 2.08 14.34 15.01
CA SER A 310 2.32 14.40 16.45
C SER A 310 2.50 15.81 16.97
N GLU A 311 3.13 16.69 16.18
CA GLU A 311 3.32 18.12 16.49
C GLU A 311 2.08 18.98 16.17
N ARG A 312 0.95 18.35 15.74
CA ARG A 312 -0.32 19.02 15.39
C ARG A 312 -0.17 20.08 14.29
N ARG A 313 0.78 19.89 13.36
CA ARG A 313 1.01 20.78 12.22
C ARG A 313 0.03 20.53 11.04
N ILE A 314 -0.86 19.53 11.17
CA ILE A 314 -1.99 19.29 10.27
C ILE A 314 -3.24 19.83 10.95
N THR A 315 -3.65 21.04 10.56
CA THR A 315 -4.74 21.78 11.22
C THR A 315 -5.41 22.74 10.23
N SER A 316 -6.40 23.52 10.68
CA SER A 316 -6.94 24.61 9.87
C SER A 316 -5.97 25.78 9.87
N ILE A 317 -5.58 26.27 8.70
CA ILE A 317 -4.57 27.31 8.54
C ILE A 317 -5.16 28.53 7.82
N PRO A 318 -5.10 29.71 8.43
CA PRO A 318 -5.52 30.94 7.77
C PRO A 318 -4.48 31.40 6.74
N ILE A 319 -4.97 32.03 5.67
CA ILE A 319 -4.14 32.75 4.71
C ILE A 319 -3.72 34.08 5.35
N GLU A 320 -2.43 34.41 5.30
CA GLU A 320 -1.92 35.69 5.80
C GLU A 320 -2.06 36.76 4.72
N PRO A 321 -2.89 37.82 4.93
CA PRO A 321 -3.09 38.85 3.93
C PRO A 321 -1.79 39.62 3.61
N GLY A 322 -1.60 39.96 2.33
CA GLY A 322 -0.48 40.79 1.87
C GLY A 322 0.86 40.08 1.74
N LEU A 323 0.90 38.77 2.05
CA LEU A 323 2.07 37.93 1.78
C LEU A 323 1.90 37.13 0.51
N PRO A 324 2.95 36.91 -0.30
CA PRO A 324 2.87 36.14 -1.53
C PRO A 324 2.57 34.67 -1.26
N VAL A 325 1.79 34.07 -2.17
CA VAL A 325 1.58 32.61 -2.21
C VAL A 325 2.38 32.06 -3.39
N TYR A 326 3.19 31.06 -3.12
CA TYR A 326 3.92 30.34 -4.16
C TYR A 326 3.10 29.15 -4.63
N VAL A 327 2.99 28.98 -5.95
CA VAL A 327 2.37 27.80 -6.54
C VAL A 327 3.46 27.01 -7.25
N SER A 328 3.88 25.91 -6.63
CA SER A 328 4.82 24.97 -7.22
C SER A 328 4.08 23.86 -7.95
N MET A 329 4.71 23.36 -8.99
CA MET A 329 4.09 22.35 -9.85
C MET A 329 5.09 21.31 -10.34
N ASP A 330 4.56 20.14 -10.71
CA ASP A 330 5.22 19.15 -11.53
C ASP A 330 4.49 19.08 -12.88
N ILE A 331 5.23 19.12 -14.00
CA ILE A 331 4.66 19.26 -15.35
C ILE A 331 4.72 17.92 -16.05
N GLY A 332 3.60 17.20 -16.09
CA GLY A 332 3.41 15.99 -16.89
C GLY A 332 2.59 16.29 -18.17
N LYS A 333 2.99 15.76 -19.32
CA LYS A 333 2.24 15.94 -20.58
C LYS A 333 1.04 15.00 -20.67
N ASP A 334 1.26 13.72 -20.41
CA ASP A 334 0.23 12.67 -20.40
C ASP A 334 -0.09 12.19 -18.98
N ASP A 335 0.70 12.61 -18.01
CA ASP A 335 0.60 12.31 -16.60
C ASP A 335 -0.14 13.39 -15.82
N SER A 336 -0.19 13.22 -14.51
CA SER A 336 -0.80 14.16 -13.59
C SER A 336 0.02 15.45 -13.49
N TRP A 337 -0.67 16.59 -13.45
CA TRP A 337 -0.04 17.90 -13.24
C TRP A 337 -0.58 18.53 -11.95
N PRO A 338 0.12 18.35 -10.83
CA PRO A 338 -0.25 18.91 -9.54
C PRO A 338 0.19 20.35 -9.37
N LEU A 339 -0.60 21.09 -8.58
CA LEU A 339 -0.33 22.43 -8.07
C LEU A 339 -0.36 22.39 -6.55
N VAL A 340 0.72 22.82 -5.89
CA VAL A 340 0.81 22.98 -4.44
C VAL A 340 0.92 24.45 -4.10
N PHE A 341 -0.01 24.97 -3.31
CA PHE A 341 -0.07 26.37 -2.92
C PHE A 341 0.57 26.55 -1.54
N ILE A 342 1.66 27.29 -1.47
CA ILE A 342 2.48 27.42 -0.27
C ILE A 342 2.72 28.87 0.07
N GLN A 343 2.42 29.25 1.31
CA GLN A 343 2.66 30.61 1.82
C GLN A 343 3.72 30.60 2.91
N PRO A 344 4.88 31.21 2.69
CA PRO A 344 5.85 31.46 3.74
C PRO A 344 5.35 32.55 4.69
N VAL A 345 5.23 32.24 5.99
CA VAL A 345 4.80 33.18 7.04
C VAL A 345 5.74 33.04 8.23
N GLY A 346 6.66 34.00 8.40
CA GLY A 346 7.70 33.87 9.43
C GLY A 346 8.54 32.62 9.23
N LYS A 347 8.53 31.69 10.20
CA LYS A 347 9.19 30.39 10.13
C LYS A 347 8.32 29.28 9.54
N GLU A 348 7.05 29.56 9.28
CA GLU A 348 6.10 28.57 8.79
C GLU A 348 6.03 28.57 7.26
N LEU A 349 5.95 27.39 6.67
CA LEU A 349 5.64 27.15 5.28
C LEU A 349 4.26 26.51 5.22
N ARG A 350 3.23 27.33 4.98
CA ARG A 350 1.82 26.94 5.07
C ARG A 350 1.35 26.38 3.74
N ILE A 351 1.04 25.08 3.67
CA ILE A 351 0.38 24.44 2.52
C ILE A 351 -1.11 24.73 2.61
N LEU A 352 -1.59 25.61 1.73
CA LEU A 352 -2.94 26.18 1.77
C LEU A 352 -3.91 25.51 0.81
N ASN A 353 -3.41 24.89 -0.25
CA ASN A 353 -4.24 24.21 -1.23
C ASN A 353 -3.43 23.18 -2.05
N TYR A 354 -4.14 22.19 -2.56
CA TYR A 354 -3.63 21.22 -3.52
C TYR A 354 -4.67 21.01 -4.62
N TYR A 355 -4.23 20.98 -5.85
CA TYR A 355 -5.04 20.65 -7.02
C TYR A 355 -4.25 19.78 -7.97
N VAL A 356 -4.88 18.80 -8.61
CA VAL A 356 -4.27 17.96 -9.63
C VAL A 356 -5.28 17.62 -10.72
N SER A 357 -4.81 17.61 -11.98
CA SER A 357 -5.55 17.11 -13.12
C SER A 357 -4.58 16.48 -14.11
N HIS A 358 -5.05 15.92 -15.22
CA HIS A 358 -4.24 15.39 -16.31
C HIS A 358 -4.84 15.75 -17.67
N ARG A 359 -4.00 15.75 -18.72
CA ARG A 359 -4.41 16.01 -20.11
C ARG A 359 -5.22 17.29 -20.26
N GLU A 360 -4.88 18.31 -19.47
CA GLU A 360 -5.38 19.67 -19.59
C GLU A 360 -4.31 20.57 -20.19
N LEU A 361 -4.72 21.63 -20.85
CA LEU A 361 -3.81 22.65 -21.35
C LEU A 361 -3.35 23.58 -20.21
N PHE A 362 -2.26 24.30 -20.42
CA PHE A 362 -1.69 25.21 -19.41
C PHE A 362 -2.68 26.29 -18.96
N ASP A 363 -3.58 26.74 -19.84
CA ASP A 363 -4.60 27.75 -19.54
C ASP A 363 -5.62 27.25 -18.51
N HIS A 364 -5.96 25.97 -18.52
CA HIS A 364 -6.77 25.35 -17.46
C HIS A 364 -6.13 25.57 -16.10
N TYR A 365 -4.86 25.22 -15.93
CA TYR A 365 -4.15 25.38 -14.65
C TYR A 365 -4.01 26.85 -14.26
N GLY A 366 -3.74 27.74 -15.22
CA GLY A 366 -3.74 29.17 -15.00
C GLY A 366 -5.09 29.71 -14.51
N ASN A 367 -6.19 29.22 -15.06
CA ASN A 367 -7.54 29.60 -14.66
C ASN A 367 -7.90 29.04 -13.26
N VAL A 368 -7.46 27.82 -12.92
CA VAL A 368 -7.59 27.25 -11.56
C VAL A 368 -6.90 28.16 -10.54
N ILE A 369 -5.66 28.59 -10.84
CA ILE A 369 -4.90 29.49 -9.94
C ILE A 369 -5.64 30.83 -9.79
N LYS A 370 -6.09 31.45 -10.88
CA LYS A 370 -6.80 32.72 -10.84
C LYS A 370 -8.10 32.63 -10.07
N LYS A 371 -8.86 31.54 -10.25
CA LYS A 371 -10.07 31.30 -9.49
C LYS A 371 -9.77 31.18 -8.00
N TRP A 372 -8.75 30.42 -7.61
CA TRP A 372 -8.33 30.29 -6.23
C TRP A 372 -7.90 31.63 -5.62
N MET A 373 -7.16 32.47 -6.39
CA MET A 373 -6.78 33.83 -5.98
C MET A 373 -8.02 34.68 -5.67
N ALA A 374 -9.01 34.68 -6.55
CA ALA A 374 -10.23 35.43 -6.39
C ALA A 374 -11.07 34.95 -5.17
N ASP A 375 -11.25 33.64 -5.05
CA ASP A 375 -12.01 33.02 -3.97
C ASP A 375 -11.40 33.29 -2.58
N ASN A 376 -10.06 33.46 -2.51
CA ASN A 376 -9.29 33.64 -1.28
C ASN A 376 -8.76 35.08 -1.08
N ARG A 377 -9.06 36.01 -2.00
CA ARG A 377 -8.60 37.41 -1.96
C ARG A 377 -7.07 37.54 -1.88
N VAL A 378 -6.37 36.72 -2.67
CA VAL A 378 -4.91 36.72 -2.78
C VAL A 378 -4.50 37.48 -4.04
N ASP A 379 -3.70 38.53 -3.90
CA ASP A 379 -3.31 39.40 -5.03
C ASP A 379 -1.92 39.07 -5.59
N ASP A 380 -1.01 38.52 -4.78
CA ASP A 380 0.36 38.16 -5.19
C ASP A 380 0.55 36.64 -5.18
N VAL A 381 0.50 36.04 -6.38
CA VAL A 381 0.84 34.64 -6.60
C VAL A 381 2.11 34.55 -7.46
N ARG A 382 3.04 33.69 -7.04
CA ARG A 382 4.33 33.44 -7.69
C ARG A 382 4.43 31.99 -8.13
N LEU A 383 4.63 31.77 -9.41
CA LEU A 383 4.67 30.44 -9.99
C LEU A 383 6.10 29.89 -9.98
N LEU A 384 6.25 28.66 -9.52
CA LEU A 384 7.50 27.90 -9.54
C LEU A 384 7.31 26.69 -10.45
N LEU A 385 7.90 26.76 -11.64
CA LEU A 385 7.88 25.70 -12.62
C LEU A 385 9.13 24.83 -12.47
N PRO A 386 9.06 23.51 -12.65
CA PRO A 386 10.24 22.66 -12.76
C PRO A 386 11.07 23.06 -13.99
N HIS A 387 12.27 22.50 -14.11
CA HIS A 387 13.21 22.82 -15.19
C HIS A 387 12.62 22.66 -16.61
N ASP A 388 11.60 21.81 -16.75
CA ASP A 388 10.87 21.61 -18.01
C ASP A 388 9.96 22.79 -18.38
N GLY A 389 9.71 23.73 -17.48
CA GLY A 389 8.97 24.96 -17.74
C GLY A 389 9.58 25.86 -18.84
N ASN A 390 10.86 25.66 -19.18
CA ASN A 390 11.54 26.31 -20.30
C ASN A 390 11.36 25.58 -21.63
N ARG A 391 10.76 24.38 -21.66
CA ARG A 391 10.52 23.66 -22.92
C ARG A 391 9.44 24.37 -23.72
N THR A 392 9.68 24.47 -25.03
CA THR A 392 8.71 25.02 -25.96
C THR A 392 7.49 24.10 -26.06
N SER A 393 6.32 24.64 -25.80
CA SER A 393 5.05 23.94 -26.01
C SER A 393 4.86 23.70 -27.53
N LEU A 394 4.55 22.47 -27.90
CA LEU A 394 4.23 22.12 -29.31
C LEU A 394 2.97 22.82 -29.80
N GLU A 395 2.09 23.26 -28.91
CA GLU A 395 0.81 23.89 -29.24
C GLU A 395 0.96 25.40 -29.47
N THR A 396 1.82 26.07 -28.70
CA THR A 396 1.95 27.52 -28.73
C THR A 396 3.25 28.00 -29.38
N GLY A 397 4.24 27.12 -29.56
CA GLY A 397 5.57 27.47 -30.02
C GLY A 397 6.36 28.34 -29.03
N ARG A 398 5.88 28.52 -27.78
CA ARG A 398 6.49 29.35 -26.72
C ARG A 398 6.86 28.51 -25.52
N ALA A 399 7.78 29.01 -24.71
CA ALA A 399 8.07 28.38 -23.42
C ALA A 399 6.83 28.46 -22.50
N LEU A 400 6.63 27.44 -21.67
CA LEU A 400 5.47 27.39 -20.78
C LEU A 400 5.47 28.56 -19.78
N ALA A 401 6.65 28.99 -19.33
CA ALA A 401 6.80 30.18 -18.49
C ALA A 401 6.24 31.45 -19.19
N ASP A 402 6.52 31.61 -20.50
CA ASP A 402 6.02 32.76 -21.27
C ASP A 402 4.48 32.66 -21.46
N CYS A 403 3.95 31.45 -21.56
CA CYS A 403 2.51 31.24 -21.64
C CYS A 403 1.80 31.71 -20.35
N PHE A 404 2.32 31.36 -19.18
CA PHE A 404 1.76 31.84 -17.90
C PHE A 404 1.93 33.36 -17.75
N MET A 405 3.09 33.93 -18.16
CA MET A 405 3.24 35.39 -18.18
C MET A 405 2.22 36.05 -19.13
N GLY A 406 1.96 35.46 -20.29
CA GLY A 406 0.91 35.90 -21.21
C GLY A 406 -0.50 35.86 -20.61
N MET A 407 -0.77 34.99 -19.66
CA MET A 407 -2.02 34.95 -18.88
C MET A 407 -2.09 36.03 -17.79
N GLY A 408 -1.03 36.84 -17.60
CA GLY A 408 -0.98 37.93 -16.62
C GLY A 408 -0.34 37.58 -15.27
N PHE A 409 0.29 36.41 -15.13
CA PHE A 409 1.11 36.11 -13.94
C PHE A 409 2.41 36.91 -14.00
N ARG A 410 2.64 37.78 -13.02
CA ARG A 410 3.80 38.70 -12.99
C ARG A 410 5.10 38.03 -12.58
N HIS A 411 5.01 36.99 -11.77
CA HIS A 411 6.16 36.29 -11.18
C HIS A 411 6.12 34.82 -11.56
N VAL A 412 6.84 34.45 -12.59
CA VAL A 412 7.00 33.06 -13.06
C VAL A 412 8.48 32.73 -13.07
N GLN A 413 8.88 31.76 -12.30
CA GLN A 413 10.27 31.33 -12.17
C GLN A 413 10.40 29.84 -12.54
N VAL A 414 11.44 29.52 -13.30
CA VAL A 414 11.79 28.14 -13.62
C VAL A 414 12.92 27.70 -12.69
N VAL A 415 12.68 26.64 -11.93
CA VAL A 415 13.65 26.08 -11.00
C VAL A 415 14.65 25.23 -11.77
N PRO A 416 15.96 25.50 -11.69
CA PRO A 416 16.97 24.76 -12.44
C PRO A 416 17.01 23.28 -12.02
N LYS A 417 17.31 22.39 -12.97
CA LYS A 417 17.42 20.93 -12.73
C LYS A 417 18.49 20.64 -11.68
N ILE A 418 18.19 19.67 -10.81
CA ILE A 418 19.15 19.07 -9.88
C ILE A 418 19.76 17.79 -10.46
N PRO A 419 21.00 17.43 -10.06
CA PRO A 419 21.68 16.26 -10.61
C PRO A 419 21.02 14.92 -10.26
N ALA A 420 20.41 14.81 -9.08
CA ALA A 420 19.85 13.58 -8.57
C ALA A 420 18.55 13.83 -7.80
N THR A 421 17.55 12.97 -7.98
CA THR A 421 16.23 13.02 -7.31
C THR A 421 16.38 13.07 -5.80
N TRP A 422 17.32 12.29 -5.24
CA TRP A 422 17.60 12.25 -3.80
C TRP A 422 18.08 13.57 -3.21
N THR A 423 18.78 14.39 -3.98
CA THR A 423 19.14 15.74 -3.54
C THR A 423 17.89 16.59 -3.28
N GLY A 424 16.91 16.51 -4.18
CA GLY A 424 15.63 17.21 -4.01
C GLY A 424 14.80 16.66 -2.86
N ILE A 425 14.77 15.34 -2.67
CA ILE A 425 14.14 14.70 -1.52
C ILE A 425 14.74 15.21 -0.20
N ASN A 426 16.05 15.33 -0.13
CA ASN A 426 16.72 15.88 1.06
C ASN A 426 16.40 17.36 1.28
N TYR A 427 16.19 18.16 0.22
CA TYR A 427 15.70 19.53 0.37
C TYR A 427 14.27 19.54 0.95
N VAL A 428 13.38 18.63 0.52
CA VAL A 428 12.05 18.50 1.11
C VAL A 428 12.15 18.13 2.59
N ARG A 429 12.99 17.17 2.96
CA ARG A 429 13.24 16.81 4.37
C ARG A 429 13.76 18.01 5.18
N GLY A 430 14.61 18.83 4.58
CA GLY A 430 15.14 20.05 5.22
C GLY A 430 14.07 21.10 5.49
N VAL A 431 13.05 21.24 4.64
CA VAL A 431 11.94 22.18 4.85
C VAL A 431 10.79 21.59 5.67
N PHE A 432 10.72 20.28 5.81
CA PHE A 432 9.62 19.58 6.47
C PHE A 432 9.34 20.02 7.92
N PRO A 433 10.35 20.34 8.76
CA PRO A 433 10.11 20.87 10.10
C PRO A 433 9.33 22.20 10.12
N TYR A 434 9.34 22.94 9.04
CA TYR A 434 8.66 24.23 8.89
C TYR A 434 7.31 24.12 8.19
N LEU A 435 6.97 22.94 7.61
CA LEU A 435 5.71 22.72 6.89
C LEU A 435 4.54 22.61 7.86
N TRP A 436 3.51 23.41 7.58
CA TRP A 436 2.18 23.36 8.18
C TRP A 436 1.17 23.03 7.09
N PHE A 437 0.19 22.21 7.38
CA PHE A 437 -0.72 21.65 6.39
C PHE A 437 -2.16 22.02 6.73
N ASP A 438 -2.85 22.73 5.84
CA ASP A 438 -4.29 22.90 5.99
C ASP A 438 -4.99 21.55 5.78
N LYS A 439 -5.64 21.05 6.84
CA LYS A 439 -6.25 19.73 6.88
C LYS A 439 -7.21 19.49 5.74
N THR A 440 -8.09 20.46 5.46
CA THR A 440 -9.12 20.34 4.41
C THR A 440 -8.48 20.31 3.02
N ALA A 441 -7.45 21.13 2.81
CA ALA A 441 -6.77 21.25 1.54
C ALA A 441 -5.99 19.98 1.17
N ILE A 442 -5.25 19.40 2.12
CA ILE A 442 -4.40 18.23 1.84
C ILE A 442 -5.18 16.92 1.72
N GLU A 443 -6.39 16.85 2.30
CA GLU A 443 -7.25 15.67 2.22
C GLU A 443 -8.20 15.71 1.00
N ARG A 444 -8.30 16.87 0.32
CA ARG A 444 -9.16 17.04 -0.85
C ARG A 444 -8.64 16.24 -2.04
N LYS A 445 -9.55 15.47 -2.66
CA LYS A 445 -9.29 14.76 -3.91
C LYS A 445 -9.79 15.58 -5.11
N SER A 446 -9.02 15.58 -6.18
CA SER A 446 -9.44 16.09 -7.47
C SER A 446 -10.03 14.95 -8.32
N GLN A 447 -10.94 15.26 -9.22
CA GLN A 447 -11.54 14.28 -10.13
C GLN A 447 -11.65 14.86 -11.53
N ARG A 448 -11.36 14.01 -12.53
CA ARG A 448 -11.62 14.30 -13.94
C ARG A 448 -12.21 13.08 -14.63
N GLY A 449 -13.42 13.18 -15.12
CA GLY A 449 -14.17 12.03 -15.62
C GLY A 449 -14.27 10.94 -14.55
N ASN A 450 -13.85 9.74 -14.89
CA ASN A 450 -13.84 8.61 -13.95
C ASN A 450 -12.53 8.49 -13.15
N LYS A 451 -11.49 9.32 -13.43
CA LYS A 451 -10.23 9.28 -12.69
C LYS A 451 -10.32 10.18 -11.46
N ILE A 452 -10.14 9.58 -10.28
CA ILE A 452 -9.95 10.26 -9.00
C ILE A 452 -8.44 10.28 -8.74
N PHE A 453 -7.92 11.46 -8.44
CA PHE A 453 -6.49 11.64 -8.14
C PHE A 453 -6.26 11.55 -6.64
N PRO A 454 -5.07 11.05 -6.21
CA PRO A 454 -4.71 11.05 -4.81
C PRO A 454 -4.70 12.48 -4.25
N SER A 455 -5.10 12.60 -2.99
CA SER A 455 -4.95 13.84 -2.22
C SER A 455 -3.46 14.11 -1.94
N PHE A 456 -3.12 15.34 -1.56
CA PHE A 456 -1.74 15.66 -1.20
C PHE A 456 -1.24 14.81 -0.02
N ARG A 457 -2.12 14.54 0.94
CA ARG A 457 -1.84 13.66 2.08
C ARG A 457 -1.47 12.26 1.60
N GLU A 458 -2.26 11.68 0.70
CA GLU A 458 -1.96 10.36 0.14
C GLU A 458 -0.65 10.35 -0.67
N CYS A 459 -0.33 11.43 -1.37
CA CYS A 459 0.98 11.56 -2.04
C CYS A 459 2.13 11.48 -1.04
N MET A 460 2.08 12.23 0.07
CA MET A 460 3.14 12.21 1.08
C MET A 460 3.24 10.88 1.83
N ASP A 461 2.09 10.25 2.11
CA ASP A 461 2.03 9.00 2.86
C ASP A 461 2.40 7.77 2.01
N ASN A 462 2.45 7.89 0.66
CA ASN A 462 2.69 6.77 -0.24
C ASN A 462 3.83 6.98 -1.26
N TYR A 463 4.52 8.12 -1.26
CA TYR A 463 5.71 8.31 -2.10
C TYR A 463 6.86 7.43 -1.61
N HIS A 464 7.28 6.44 -2.41
CA HIS A 464 8.13 5.35 -1.96
C HIS A 464 9.25 5.00 -2.94
N GLN A 465 10.25 4.24 -2.44
CA GLN A 465 11.37 3.72 -3.24
C GLN A 465 10.96 2.45 -3.98
N ALA A 466 11.51 2.25 -5.17
CA ALA A 466 11.43 0.97 -5.86
C ALA A 466 12.27 -0.09 -5.14
N GLU A 467 11.70 -1.26 -4.91
CA GLU A 467 12.43 -2.42 -4.43
C GLU A 467 12.98 -3.21 -5.63
N GLN A 468 14.30 -3.45 -5.69
CA GLN A 468 14.86 -4.32 -6.72
C GLN A 468 14.62 -5.78 -6.39
N GLN A 469 14.11 -6.53 -7.37
CA GLN A 469 14.10 -7.99 -7.33
C GLN A 469 15.54 -8.51 -7.36
N THR A 470 15.84 -9.43 -6.42
CA THR A 470 17.03 -10.26 -6.33
C THR A 470 18.40 -9.59 -6.17
N GLY A 471 18.94 -9.60 -4.94
CA GLY A 471 20.38 -9.70 -4.63
C GLY A 471 21.33 -8.58 -5.08
N ALA A 472 20.89 -7.64 -5.89
CA ALA A 472 21.63 -6.47 -6.30
C ALA A 472 21.19 -5.24 -5.47
N MET A 473 22.12 -4.29 -5.25
CA MET A 473 21.84 -3.03 -4.55
C MET A 473 20.48 -2.47 -4.94
N ARG A 474 19.67 -2.07 -3.94
CA ARG A 474 18.39 -1.37 -4.13
C ARG A 474 18.57 -0.23 -5.11
N SER A 475 17.69 -0.13 -6.11
CA SER A 475 17.58 1.10 -6.87
C SER A 475 17.18 2.17 -5.89
N MET A 476 18.00 3.20 -5.73
CA MET A 476 17.70 4.30 -4.82
C MET A 476 16.67 5.29 -5.42
N GLU A 477 16.16 5.02 -6.62
CA GLU A 477 15.21 5.92 -7.27
C GLU A 477 13.78 5.68 -6.77
N PRO A 478 12.99 6.74 -6.53
CA PRO A 478 11.57 6.61 -6.20
C PRO A 478 10.76 5.99 -7.34
N VAL A 479 9.65 5.32 -6.99
CA VAL A 479 8.67 4.85 -7.97
C VAL A 479 7.98 6.06 -8.59
N HIS A 480 7.84 6.04 -9.92
CA HIS A 480 7.06 7.04 -10.65
C HIS A 480 5.64 6.52 -10.82
N ASP A 481 4.72 7.04 -10.03
CA ASP A 481 3.31 6.68 -9.98
C ASP A 481 2.43 7.90 -9.68
N ASP A 482 1.12 7.70 -9.51
CA ASP A 482 0.18 8.79 -9.21
C ASP A 482 0.52 9.54 -7.89
N TYR A 483 1.29 8.93 -6.96
CA TYR A 483 1.72 9.58 -5.71
C TYR A 483 2.97 10.43 -5.87
N SER A 484 3.83 10.06 -6.79
CA SER A 484 5.09 10.77 -7.03
C SER A 484 4.87 12.23 -7.45
N HIS A 485 3.83 12.51 -8.21
CA HIS A 485 3.58 13.83 -8.77
C HIS A 485 3.38 14.91 -7.70
N GLY A 486 2.57 14.65 -6.66
CA GLY A 486 2.37 15.60 -5.55
C GLY A 486 3.65 15.85 -4.76
N ALA A 487 4.45 14.81 -4.54
CA ALA A 487 5.75 14.89 -3.89
C ALA A 487 6.76 15.69 -4.74
N ASP A 488 6.75 15.50 -6.05
CA ASP A 488 7.63 16.19 -6.99
C ASP A 488 7.28 17.68 -7.12
N ALA A 489 6.00 18.04 -7.04
CA ALA A 489 5.59 19.45 -6.95
C ALA A 489 6.09 20.11 -5.66
N LEU A 490 6.03 19.44 -4.51
CA LEU A 490 6.64 19.95 -3.27
C LEU A 490 8.16 20.02 -3.38
N ARG A 491 8.79 19.05 -4.06
CA ARG A 491 10.24 19.07 -4.33
C ARG A 491 10.65 20.30 -5.13
N THR A 492 9.88 20.69 -6.15
CA THR A 492 10.12 21.93 -6.91
C THR A 492 10.15 23.16 -5.99
N PHE A 493 9.24 23.25 -5.01
CA PHE A 493 9.28 24.32 -4.01
C PHE A 493 10.52 24.24 -3.12
N ALA A 494 10.86 23.08 -2.59
CA ALA A 494 11.99 22.89 -1.70
C ALA A 494 13.34 23.19 -2.41
N GLU A 495 13.44 22.86 -3.69
CA GLU A 495 14.59 23.23 -4.53
C GLU A 495 14.71 24.74 -4.71
N ALA A 496 13.60 25.44 -4.99
CA ALA A 496 13.58 26.90 -5.07
C ALA A 496 13.94 27.55 -3.72
N TRP A 497 13.42 27.00 -2.62
CA TRP A 497 13.73 27.45 -1.27
C TRP A 497 15.22 27.29 -0.95
N SER A 498 15.82 26.15 -1.23
CA SER A 498 17.24 25.89 -0.97
C SER A 498 18.19 26.80 -1.75
N ARG A 499 17.73 27.33 -2.88
CA ARG A 499 18.47 28.24 -3.78
C ARG A 499 18.24 29.73 -3.46
N GLY A 500 17.44 30.04 -2.43
CA GLY A 500 17.09 31.42 -2.11
C GLY A 500 16.22 32.13 -3.15
N MET A 501 15.52 31.38 -4.03
CA MET A 501 14.60 31.95 -5.02
C MET A 501 13.28 32.42 -4.39
N ILE A 502 13.01 32.03 -3.15
CA ILE A 502 11.80 32.38 -2.40
C ILE A 502 12.13 33.45 -1.39
N SER A 503 11.44 34.59 -1.48
CA SER A 503 11.60 35.67 -0.52
C SER A 503 11.10 35.22 0.86
N ARG A 504 11.96 35.25 1.85
CA ARG A 504 11.61 35.11 3.27
C ARG A 504 10.97 36.41 3.71
N SER A 505 9.67 36.58 3.51
CA SER A 505 8.97 37.75 4.05
C SER A 505 8.72 37.49 5.54
N LEU A 506 9.64 38.05 6.35
CA LEU A 506 9.33 38.31 7.76
C LEU A 506 8.14 39.27 7.76
N GLY A 507 7.02 38.87 8.31
CA GLY A 507 5.90 39.76 8.53
C GLY A 507 6.44 41.03 9.24
N LYS A 508 6.01 42.22 8.83
CA LYS A 508 6.46 43.51 9.39
C LYS A 508 6.40 43.58 10.92
N ALA A 509 5.71 42.67 11.58
CA ALA A 509 5.59 42.61 13.04
C ALA A 509 6.83 42.07 13.78
N LEU A 510 7.74 41.32 13.11
CA LEU A 510 8.94 40.76 13.76
C LEU A 510 10.24 41.52 13.43
N ALA A 511 10.19 42.51 12.56
CA ALA A 511 11.36 43.35 12.23
C ALA A 511 11.78 44.29 13.37
N ASN A 512 10.94 44.45 14.40
CA ASN A 512 11.23 45.36 15.54
C ASN A 512 11.81 44.66 16.77
N ASP A 513 11.88 43.33 16.81
CA ASP A 513 12.28 42.62 18.05
C ASP A 513 13.72 42.08 18.05
N GLY A 514 14.62 42.52 17.20
CA GLY A 514 16.08 42.39 17.37
C GLY A 514 16.64 40.98 17.74
N ILE A 515 15.94 39.87 17.45
CA ILE A 515 16.25 38.52 17.95
C ILE A 515 16.77 37.57 16.86
N PHE A 516 17.31 38.05 15.78
CA PHE A 516 17.95 37.15 14.80
C PHE A 516 19.28 37.70 14.34
N ASP A 517 20.36 37.13 14.88
CA ASP A 517 21.68 37.24 14.29
C ASP A 517 21.69 36.51 12.92
N ASP A 518 22.14 37.23 11.89
CA ASP A 518 22.22 36.73 10.50
C ASP A 518 23.27 35.62 10.29
N ASP A 519 23.96 35.17 11.33
CA ASP A 519 25.10 34.27 11.24
C ASP A 519 24.75 32.77 11.30
N ASP A 520 23.50 32.36 11.62
CA ASP A 520 23.14 30.97 11.83
C ASP A 520 22.67 30.21 10.58
N VAL A 521 22.65 30.82 9.40
CA VAL A 521 22.21 30.14 8.14
C VAL A 521 23.13 30.51 6.97
N GLN A 522 24.40 30.21 7.10
CA GLN A 522 25.30 30.10 5.96
C GLN A 522 25.50 28.62 5.62
N PRO A 523 25.30 28.21 4.36
CA PRO A 523 25.69 26.87 3.96
C PRO A 523 27.20 26.73 4.04
N ARG A 524 27.70 25.80 4.83
CA ARG A 524 29.12 25.45 4.86
C ARG A 524 29.51 24.83 3.51
N THR A 525 29.84 25.67 2.54
CA THR A 525 30.53 25.30 1.31
C THR A 525 31.89 25.94 1.33
N LYS A 526 32.85 25.28 1.93
CA LYS A 526 34.26 25.34 1.54
C LYS A 526 34.95 24.08 2.07
N LEU A 527 34.95 23.03 1.30
CA LEU A 527 36.03 22.05 1.35
C LEU A 527 37.21 22.68 0.64
N ALA A 528 38.07 23.29 1.44
CA ALA A 528 39.40 23.72 0.99
C ALA A 528 40.22 22.47 0.68
N GLY A 529 40.71 22.40 -0.54
CA GLY A 529 41.72 21.42 -0.90
C GLY A 529 42.96 21.56 -0.04
N SER A 530 43.35 20.53 0.66
CA SER A 530 44.72 20.37 1.17
C SER A 530 45.44 19.34 0.31
N ASN A 531 46.20 19.85 -0.66
CA ASN A 531 47.42 19.19 -1.11
C ASN A 531 48.36 19.11 0.11
N HIS A 532 48.56 17.90 0.62
CA HIS A 532 49.80 17.48 1.33
C HIS A 532 49.64 16.03 1.75
N PHE A 533 50.08 15.10 0.86
CA PHE A 533 50.64 13.79 1.26
C PHE A 533 51.44 13.26 0.07
N ARG A 534 52.68 13.81 -0.07
CA ARG A 534 53.80 13.10 -0.68
C ARG A 534 54.98 13.17 0.31
N GLN A 535 55.46 12.05 0.64
CA GLN A 535 56.70 11.65 1.27
C GLN A 535 56.55 11.00 2.63
N ARG A 536 56.68 9.71 2.60
CA ARG A 536 57.55 8.81 3.41
C ARG A 536 56.89 7.42 3.45
N TYR A 537 57.44 6.54 2.68
CA TYR A 537 58.15 5.35 3.16
C TYR A 537 58.80 4.66 1.94
N ARG A 538 60.13 4.50 2.09
CA ARG A 538 60.94 3.57 1.37
C ARG A 538 60.58 2.16 1.79
#